data_47599cefee7612360966865353f384c3
#
_entry.id   47599cefee7612360966865353f384c3
#
_cell.length_a   1.000
_cell.length_b   1.000
_cell.length_c   1.000
_cell.angle_alpha   90.00
_cell.angle_beta   90.00
_cell.angle_gamma   90.00
#
_symmetry.space_group_name_H-M   'P 1'
#
loop_
_entity.id
_entity.type
_entity.pdbx_description
1 polymer ?
#
loop_
_entity_poly.entity_id
_entity_poly.type
_entity_poly.pdbx_seq_one_letter_code
_entity_poly.pdbx_strand_id
1 'polypeptide(L)'
;IDDGSKDKTWELIENAHGVDFAHIKGLRFTKNYGNQKALIAGLEYALKKGVDCAVTIDADLQQDETKIEEFINKFNEGSEIVYGIRKDRKSDNFIKKITGYAFYKFMNLMGANIVPNHSEYRLMSRKALDTLAQYKERNLFLRGIFCDTGLKSDYVEFDVKKRVHGDSKFSFLSLFKLAAEGITSFSVRPLR
;
A
#
# COMPACT_ATOMS: atom_id res chain seq x y z
N ILE A 1 7.65 -10.49 0.42
CA ILE A 1 8.83 -9.74 0.88
C ILE A 1 8.91 -9.84 2.38
N ASP A 2 10.07 -10.23 2.88
CA ASP A 2 10.36 -10.32 4.31
C ASP A 2 11.16 -9.08 4.75
N ASP A 3 10.57 -8.24 5.59
CA ASP A 3 11.19 -7.03 6.13
C ASP A 3 12.04 -7.33 7.38
N GLY A 4 12.93 -8.32 7.26
CA GLY A 4 13.89 -8.69 8.31
C GLY A 4 13.25 -9.38 9.51
N SER A 5 12.33 -10.31 9.28
CA SER A 5 11.72 -11.13 10.32
C SER A 5 12.75 -11.92 11.11
N LYS A 6 12.47 -12.10 12.41
CA LYS A 6 13.33 -12.86 13.34
C LYS A 6 12.77 -14.24 13.66
N ASP A 7 11.60 -14.55 13.16
CA ASP A 7 10.90 -15.82 13.31
C ASP A 7 11.13 -16.72 12.08
N LYS A 8 10.32 -17.75 11.93
CA LYS A 8 10.41 -18.71 10.83
C LYS A 8 9.83 -18.20 9.49
N THR A 9 9.47 -16.92 9.37
CA THR A 9 8.84 -16.38 8.16
C THR A 9 9.72 -16.64 6.92
N TRP A 10 11.02 -16.37 7.00
CA TRP A 10 11.90 -16.57 5.86
C TRP A 10 12.05 -18.06 5.48
N GLU A 11 12.19 -18.94 6.46
CA GLU A 11 12.23 -20.40 6.24
C GLU A 11 11.00 -20.91 5.49
N LEU A 12 9.81 -20.41 5.86
CA LEU A 12 8.56 -20.74 5.18
C LEU A 12 8.54 -20.26 3.73
N ILE A 13 9.07 -19.06 3.45
CA ILE A 13 9.18 -18.51 2.09
C ILE A 13 10.15 -19.34 1.25
N GLU A 14 11.31 -19.72 1.81
CA GLU A 14 12.29 -20.57 1.13
C GLU A 14 11.72 -21.94 0.80
N ASN A 15 11.00 -22.57 1.74
CA ASN A 15 10.34 -23.84 1.52
C ASN A 15 9.26 -23.75 0.43
N ALA A 16 8.44 -22.69 0.46
CA ALA A 16 7.42 -22.46 -0.57
C ALA A 16 8.06 -22.24 -1.94
N HIS A 17 9.15 -21.48 -2.02
CA HIS A 17 9.93 -21.31 -3.25
C HIS A 17 10.52 -22.64 -3.75
N GLY A 18 11.00 -23.50 -2.85
CA GLY A 18 11.52 -24.83 -3.20
C GLY A 18 10.47 -25.74 -3.82
N VAL A 19 9.19 -25.59 -3.41
CA VAL A 19 8.06 -26.36 -3.98
C VAL A 19 7.62 -25.79 -5.33
N ASP A 20 7.55 -24.47 -5.47
CA ASP A 20 7.11 -23.78 -6.69
C ASP A 20 8.06 -22.63 -7.05
N PHE A 21 9.27 -22.99 -7.50
CA PHE A 21 10.29 -21.99 -7.84
C PHE A 21 9.89 -21.11 -9.04
N ALA A 22 8.96 -21.52 -9.86
CA ALA A 22 8.51 -20.76 -11.03
C ALA A 22 7.68 -19.54 -10.60
N HIS A 23 6.74 -19.73 -9.68
CA HIS A 23 5.74 -18.72 -9.30
C HIS A 23 6.07 -18.01 -7.98
N ILE A 24 6.66 -18.72 -7.01
CA ILE A 24 6.95 -18.14 -5.70
C ILE A 24 8.38 -17.61 -5.67
N LYS A 25 8.53 -16.32 -5.37
CA LYS A 25 9.81 -15.63 -5.19
C LYS A 25 9.85 -14.93 -3.84
N GLY A 26 11.03 -14.92 -3.19
CA GLY A 26 11.25 -14.24 -1.93
C GLY A 26 12.26 -13.10 -2.08
N LEU A 27 12.00 -11.98 -1.40
CA LEU A 27 12.97 -10.91 -1.15
C LEU A 27 13.10 -10.75 0.36
N ARG A 28 14.33 -10.79 0.89
CA ARG A 28 14.61 -10.62 2.32
C ARG A 28 15.49 -9.41 2.59
N PHE A 29 15.08 -8.58 3.53
CA PHE A 29 15.90 -7.50 4.04
C PHE A 29 16.79 -7.99 5.20
N THR A 30 17.97 -7.41 5.34
CA THR A 30 18.90 -7.72 6.43
C THR A 30 18.42 -7.25 7.80
N LYS A 31 17.50 -6.28 7.83
CA LYS A 31 16.82 -5.77 9.03
C LYS A 31 15.49 -5.14 8.65
N ASN A 32 14.66 -4.82 9.63
CA ASN A 32 13.40 -4.09 9.39
C ASN A 32 13.68 -2.66 8.91
N TYR A 33 13.21 -2.35 7.71
CA TYR A 33 13.26 -1.03 7.06
C TYR A 33 11.89 -0.37 6.95
N GLY A 34 10.83 -1.09 7.30
CA GLY A 34 9.44 -0.64 7.28
C GLY A 34 8.70 -0.97 5.99
N ASN A 35 7.36 -1.04 6.13
CA ASN A 35 6.45 -1.52 5.09
C ASN A 35 6.62 -0.79 3.75
N GLN A 36 6.80 0.54 3.75
CA GLN A 36 6.94 1.32 2.50
C GLN A 36 8.17 0.87 1.68
N LYS A 37 9.30 0.62 2.35
CA LYS A 37 10.51 0.15 1.64
C LYS A 37 10.36 -1.28 1.14
N ALA A 38 9.66 -2.13 1.88
CA ALA A 38 9.35 -3.47 1.44
C ALA A 38 8.46 -3.44 0.18
N LEU A 39 7.41 -2.61 0.19
CA LEU A 39 6.54 -2.42 -0.98
C LEU A 39 7.33 -1.93 -2.19
N ILE A 40 8.15 -0.89 -2.04
CA ILE A 40 8.98 -0.34 -3.13
C ILE A 40 9.88 -1.43 -3.72
N ALA A 41 10.60 -2.17 -2.89
CA ALA A 41 11.47 -3.24 -3.37
C ALA A 41 10.73 -4.33 -4.16
N GLY A 42 9.51 -4.66 -3.73
CA GLY A 42 8.65 -5.60 -4.47
C GLY A 42 8.18 -5.05 -5.80
N LEU A 43 7.78 -3.79 -5.84
CA LEU A 43 7.33 -3.12 -7.07
C LEU A 43 8.49 -2.95 -8.08
N GLU A 44 9.68 -2.58 -7.60
CA GLU A 44 10.89 -2.53 -8.44
C GLU A 44 11.27 -3.91 -8.99
N TYR A 45 11.14 -4.95 -8.18
CA TYR A 45 11.40 -6.31 -8.63
C TYR A 45 10.38 -6.73 -9.69
N ALA A 46 9.09 -6.46 -9.50
CA ALA A 46 8.04 -6.74 -10.47
C ALA A 46 8.31 -6.00 -11.80
N LEU A 47 8.66 -4.71 -11.72
CA LEU A 47 9.00 -3.90 -12.90
C LEU A 47 10.17 -4.51 -13.69
N LYS A 48 11.26 -4.91 -12.99
CA LYS A 48 12.41 -5.58 -13.61
C LYS A 48 12.05 -6.91 -14.26
N LYS A 49 11.03 -7.60 -13.76
CA LYS A 49 10.52 -8.86 -14.37
C LYS A 49 9.64 -8.64 -15.58
N GLY A 50 9.28 -7.42 -15.89
CA GLY A 50 8.50 -7.11 -17.08
C GLY A 50 7.03 -7.47 -16.98
N VAL A 51 6.44 -7.44 -15.77
CA VAL A 51 5.02 -7.72 -15.58
C VAL A 51 4.13 -6.66 -16.22
N ASP A 52 2.93 -7.03 -16.63
CA ASP A 52 1.93 -6.09 -17.17
C ASP A 52 1.27 -5.29 -16.03
N CYS A 53 1.07 -5.90 -14.89
CA CYS A 53 0.58 -5.27 -13.67
C CYS A 53 1.12 -5.97 -12.41
N ALA A 54 1.01 -5.29 -11.28
CA ALA A 54 1.34 -5.83 -9.97
C ALA A 54 0.23 -5.53 -8.97
N VAL A 55 -0.13 -6.52 -8.15
CA VAL A 55 -1.06 -6.35 -7.03
C VAL A 55 -0.28 -6.42 -5.73
N THR A 56 -0.45 -5.42 -4.85
CA THR A 56 0.09 -5.44 -3.49
C THR A 56 -0.98 -5.88 -2.51
N ILE A 57 -0.63 -6.76 -1.58
CA ILE A 57 -1.51 -7.24 -0.51
C ILE A 57 -0.71 -7.43 0.77
N ASP A 58 -1.29 -7.08 1.93
CA ASP A 58 -0.66 -7.29 3.23
C ASP A 58 -0.76 -8.77 3.65
N ALA A 59 0.30 -9.29 4.26
CA ALA A 59 0.38 -10.70 4.66
C ALA A 59 -0.37 -11.00 5.98
N ASP A 60 -1.11 -10.05 6.55
CA ASP A 60 -1.84 -10.19 7.82
C ASP A 60 -3.25 -10.81 7.67
N LEU A 61 -3.61 -11.21 6.46
CA LEU A 61 -4.89 -11.84 6.09
C LEU A 61 -6.13 -10.97 6.37
N GLN A 62 -5.96 -9.67 6.56
CA GLN A 62 -7.08 -8.74 6.75
C GLN A 62 -7.75 -8.32 5.44
N GLN A 63 -7.02 -8.40 4.34
CA GLN A 63 -7.51 -8.03 3.00
C GLN A 63 -8.11 -9.28 2.33
N ASP A 64 -9.18 -9.05 1.56
CA ASP A 64 -9.89 -10.13 0.89
C ASP A 64 -9.20 -10.48 -0.44
N GLU A 65 -8.44 -11.57 -0.44
CA GLU A 65 -7.70 -12.07 -1.60
C GLU A 65 -8.59 -12.44 -2.80
N THR A 66 -9.86 -12.75 -2.56
CA THR A 66 -10.83 -13.07 -3.62
C THR A 66 -11.14 -11.87 -4.52
N LYS A 67 -10.83 -10.66 -4.04
CA LYS A 67 -11.00 -9.42 -4.81
C LYS A 67 -9.95 -9.19 -5.89
N ILE A 68 -8.87 -9.98 -5.93
CA ILE A 68 -7.81 -9.83 -6.95
C ILE A 68 -8.39 -9.93 -8.37
N GLU A 69 -9.35 -10.80 -8.61
CA GLU A 69 -10.00 -10.91 -9.91
C GLU A 69 -10.72 -9.61 -10.31
N GLU A 70 -11.40 -8.96 -9.38
CA GLU A 70 -12.07 -7.68 -9.62
C GLU A 70 -11.07 -6.56 -9.96
N PHE A 71 -9.89 -6.55 -9.30
CA PHE A 71 -8.81 -5.64 -9.65
C PHE A 71 -8.31 -5.86 -11.09
N ILE A 72 -8.13 -7.12 -11.49
CA ILE A 72 -7.67 -7.48 -12.84
C ILE A 72 -8.71 -7.09 -13.88
N ASN A 73 -10.00 -7.28 -13.61
CA ASN A 73 -11.07 -6.87 -14.52
C ASN A 73 -11.04 -5.36 -14.77
N LYS A 74 -10.90 -4.54 -13.73
CA LYS A 74 -10.75 -3.09 -13.88
C LYS A 74 -9.48 -2.66 -14.62
N PHE A 75 -8.38 -3.38 -14.44
CA PHE A 75 -7.17 -3.19 -15.24
C PHE A 75 -7.43 -3.48 -16.72
N ASN A 76 -8.12 -4.57 -17.04
CA ASN A 76 -8.49 -4.93 -18.42
C ASN A 76 -9.46 -3.91 -19.05
N GLU A 77 -10.26 -3.20 -18.25
CA GLU A 77 -11.10 -2.06 -18.66
C GLU A 77 -10.29 -0.76 -18.87
N GLY A 78 -8.97 -0.83 -18.70
CA GLY A 78 -8.04 0.25 -18.97
C GLY A 78 -7.73 1.15 -17.79
N SER A 79 -7.99 0.72 -16.55
CA SER A 79 -7.52 1.42 -15.35
C SER A 79 -6.04 1.13 -15.11
N GLU A 80 -5.26 2.19 -14.89
CA GLU A 80 -3.81 2.08 -14.65
C GLU A 80 -3.50 1.84 -13.16
N ILE A 81 -4.38 2.32 -12.29
CA ILE A 81 -4.28 2.12 -10.84
C ILE A 81 -5.67 1.73 -10.33
N VAL A 82 -5.75 0.64 -9.57
CA VAL A 82 -6.99 0.24 -8.90
C VAL A 82 -6.75 0.21 -7.39
N TYR A 83 -7.49 1.04 -6.65
CA TYR A 83 -7.34 1.15 -5.20
C TYR A 83 -8.30 0.20 -4.47
N GLY A 84 -7.78 -0.54 -3.49
CA GLY A 84 -8.61 -1.25 -2.54
C GLY A 84 -9.12 -0.30 -1.45
N ILE A 85 -10.43 -0.11 -1.41
CA ILE A 85 -11.09 0.74 -0.43
C ILE A 85 -11.75 -0.14 0.62
N ARG A 86 -11.45 0.16 1.88
CA ARG A 86 -12.10 -0.51 3.02
C ARG A 86 -13.53 -0.02 3.15
N LYS A 87 -14.49 -0.94 3.09
CA LYS A 87 -15.88 -0.59 3.44
C LYS A 87 -15.95 -0.08 4.88
N ASP A 88 -16.67 1.01 5.09
CA ASP A 88 -16.87 1.58 6.42
C ASP A 88 -17.40 0.52 7.38
N ARG A 89 -16.65 0.24 8.44
CA ARG A 89 -17.14 -0.57 9.52
C ARG A 89 -18.32 0.16 10.19
N LYS A 90 -19.50 -0.40 10.13
CA LYS A 90 -20.65 0.07 10.93
C LYS A 90 -20.33 0.13 12.44
N SER A 91 -19.28 -0.57 12.88
CA SER A 91 -18.78 -0.67 14.26
C SER A 91 -17.71 0.34 14.66
N ASP A 92 -17.24 1.21 13.74
CA ASP A 92 -16.23 2.20 14.14
C ASP A 92 -16.85 3.29 15.02
N ASN A 93 -16.22 3.48 16.18
CA ASN A 93 -16.64 4.43 17.20
C ASN A 93 -16.74 5.83 16.58
N PHE A 94 -17.80 6.59 16.90
CA PHE A 94 -18.07 7.95 16.39
C PHE A 94 -16.84 8.88 16.47
N ILE A 95 -16.03 8.76 17.53
CA ILE A 95 -14.78 9.50 17.71
C ILE A 95 -13.76 9.17 16.60
N LYS A 96 -13.63 7.89 16.21
CA LYS A 96 -12.70 7.50 15.13
C LYS A 96 -13.14 8.04 13.76
N LYS A 97 -14.44 8.15 13.52
CA LYS A 97 -14.98 8.75 12.27
C LYS A 97 -14.68 10.23 12.20
N ILE A 98 -14.89 10.97 13.31
CA ILE A 98 -14.61 12.42 13.37
C ILE A 98 -13.11 12.70 13.22
N THR A 99 -12.26 11.97 13.94
CA THR A 99 -10.80 12.16 13.85
C THR A 99 -10.26 11.79 12.47
N GLY A 100 -10.80 10.73 11.84
CA GLY A 100 -10.46 10.36 10.47
C GLY A 100 -10.87 11.45 9.46
N TYR A 101 -12.10 11.96 9.56
CA TYR A 101 -12.58 13.04 8.70
C TYR A 101 -11.76 14.33 8.87
N ALA A 102 -11.49 14.73 10.11
CA ALA A 102 -10.65 15.90 10.42
C ALA A 102 -9.22 15.72 9.83
N PHE A 103 -8.65 14.52 9.93
CA PHE A 103 -7.35 14.20 9.35
C PHE A 103 -7.35 14.36 7.82
N TYR A 104 -8.30 13.77 7.10
CA TYR A 104 -8.38 13.91 5.64
C TYR A 104 -8.63 15.34 5.20
N LYS A 105 -9.49 16.07 5.91
CA LYS A 105 -9.74 17.49 5.65
C LYS A 105 -8.48 18.35 5.85
N PHE A 106 -7.72 18.05 6.91
CA PHE A 106 -6.46 18.72 7.18
C PHE A 106 -5.41 18.42 6.10
N MET A 107 -5.27 17.14 5.68
CA MET A 107 -4.34 16.75 4.62
C MET A 107 -4.69 17.41 3.28
N ASN A 108 -5.97 17.47 2.92
CA ASN A 108 -6.43 18.17 1.71
C ASN A 108 -6.15 19.68 1.79
N LEU A 109 -6.39 20.33 2.95
CA LEU A 109 -6.07 21.74 3.16
C LEU A 109 -4.57 22.00 3.01
N MET A 110 -3.73 21.07 3.43
CA MET A 110 -2.27 21.13 3.28
C MET A 110 -1.80 20.79 1.85
N GLY A 111 -2.72 20.44 0.94
CA GLY A 111 -2.44 20.19 -0.48
C GLY A 111 -2.08 18.73 -0.80
N ALA A 112 -2.21 17.81 0.13
CA ALA A 112 -2.03 16.38 -0.12
C ALA A 112 -3.38 15.75 -0.49
N ASN A 113 -3.60 15.49 -1.78
CA ASN A 113 -4.80 14.79 -2.27
C ASN A 113 -4.66 13.30 -1.96
N ILE A 114 -5.31 12.85 -0.89
CA ILE A 114 -5.28 11.44 -0.48
C ILE A 114 -6.69 10.86 -0.66
N VAL A 115 -6.79 9.70 -1.31
CA VAL A 115 -8.06 8.96 -1.41
C VAL A 115 -8.44 8.45 0.00
N PRO A 116 -9.63 8.80 0.52
CA PRO A 116 -10.07 8.33 1.84
C PRO A 116 -10.16 6.80 1.91
N ASN A 117 -9.85 6.22 3.07
CA ASN A 117 -9.98 4.79 3.37
C ASN A 117 -9.22 3.82 2.45
N HIS A 118 -8.36 4.32 1.54
CA HIS A 118 -7.57 3.42 0.71
C HIS A 118 -6.51 2.67 1.55
N SER A 119 -6.27 1.43 1.17
CA SER A 119 -5.25 0.57 1.77
C SER A 119 -4.03 0.45 0.86
N GLU A 120 -3.01 -0.28 1.33
CA GLU A 120 -1.89 -0.69 0.47
C GLU A 120 -2.29 -1.83 -0.51
N TYR A 121 -3.53 -2.34 -0.39
CA TYR A 121 -4.11 -3.28 -1.35
C TYR A 121 -4.49 -2.52 -2.62
N ARG A 122 -3.70 -2.69 -3.65
CA ARG A 122 -3.90 -2.00 -4.94
C ARG A 122 -3.29 -2.76 -6.09
N LEU A 123 -3.86 -2.58 -7.28
CA LEU A 123 -3.25 -2.97 -8.53
C LEU A 123 -2.61 -1.74 -9.18
N MET A 124 -1.43 -1.95 -9.76
CA MET A 124 -0.71 -0.95 -10.54
C MET A 124 -0.30 -1.57 -11.87
N SER A 125 -0.64 -0.90 -12.96
CA SER A 125 -0.19 -1.27 -14.30
C SER A 125 1.32 -1.05 -14.45
N ARG A 126 1.90 -1.61 -15.51
CA ARG A 126 3.28 -1.32 -15.88
C ARG A 126 3.56 0.17 -16.01
N LYS A 127 2.65 0.93 -16.63
CA LYS A 127 2.79 2.38 -16.76
C LYS A 127 2.82 3.08 -15.40
N ALA A 128 2.02 2.63 -14.43
CA ALA A 128 2.05 3.15 -13.08
C ALA A 128 3.38 2.82 -12.37
N LEU A 129 3.92 1.61 -12.58
CA LEU A 129 5.22 1.18 -12.05
C LEU A 129 6.38 1.98 -12.67
N ASP A 130 6.35 2.21 -13.99
CA ASP A 130 7.35 3.02 -14.70
C ASP A 130 7.30 4.48 -14.20
N THR A 131 6.12 5.01 -13.94
CA THR A 131 5.95 6.35 -13.36
C THR A 131 6.54 6.41 -11.96
N LEU A 132 6.25 5.41 -11.11
CA LEU A 132 6.82 5.33 -9.76
C LEU A 132 8.36 5.28 -9.79
N ALA A 133 8.95 4.56 -10.74
CA ALA A 133 10.41 4.42 -10.87
C ALA A 133 11.13 5.75 -11.20
N GLN A 134 10.41 6.78 -11.66
CA GLN A 134 10.97 8.11 -11.91
C GLN A 134 11.17 8.93 -10.63
N TYR A 135 10.47 8.59 -9.55
CA TYR A 135 10.63 9.25 -8.25
C TYR A 135 11.88 8.71 -7.55
N LYS A 136 12.85 9.58 -7.31
CA LYS A 136 14.18 9.24 -6.75
C LYS A 136 14.32 9.58 -5.26
N GLU A 137 13.26 10.06 -4.63
CA GLU A 137 13.30 10.44 -3.23
C GLU A 137 13.55 9.23 -2.31
N ARG A 138 14.30 9.44 -1.23
CA ARG A 138 14.60 8.39 -0.25
C ARG A 138 13.40 7.92 0.56
N ASN A 139 12.42 8.78 0.76
CA ASN A 139 11.21 8.52 1.54
C ASN A 139 9.98 8.74 0.65
N LEU A 140 9.69 7.76 -0.20
CA LEU A 140 8.51 7.79 -1.05
C LEU A 140 7.25 7.57 -0.20
N PHE A 141 6.35 8.53 -0.22
CA PHE A 141 5.00 8.37 0.33
C PHE A 141 4.08 7.86 -0.79
N LEU A 142 4.07 6.54 -0.99
CA LEU A 142 3.35 5.88 -2.10
C LEU A 142 1.88 6.30 -2.23
N ARG A 143 1.22 6.53 -1.08
CA ARG A 143 -0.18 6.95 -1.06
C ARG A 143 -0.45 8.27 -1.77
N GLY A 144 0.47 9.21 -1.62
CA GLY A 144 0.36 10.51 -2.29
C GLY A 144 0.81 10.45 -3.74
N ILE A 145 1.92 9.78 -4.02
CA ILE A 145 2.48 9.70 -5.38
C ILE A 145 1.45 9.17 -6.36
N PHE A 146 0.80 8.05 -6.07
CA PHE A 146 -0.18 7.47 -6.99
C PHE A 146 -1.42 8.36 -7.21
N CYS A 147 -1.82 9.15 -6.22
CA CYS A 147 -2.90 10.12 -6.39
C CYS A 147 -2.50 11.32 -7.28
N ASP A 148 -1.21 11.65 -7.31
CA ASP A 148 -0.67 12.81 -8.03
C ASP A 148 -0.26 12.49 -9.48
N THR A 149 -0.20 11.21 -9.84
CA THR A 149 0.22 10.78 -11.20
C THR A 149 -0.73 11.20 -12.31
N GLY A 150 -1.99 11.50 -12.01
CA GLY A 150 -3.03 11.77 -13.01
C GLY A 150 -3.41 10.56 -13.88
N LEU A 151 -2.94 9.37 -13.54
CA LEU A 151 -3.27 8.15 -14.26
C LEU A 151 -4.74 7.75 -14.03
N LYS A 152 -5.37 7.15 -15.07
CA LYS A 152 -6.75 6.64 -14.95
C LYS A 152 -6.82 5.65 -13.80
N SER A 153 -7.64 5.96 -12.80
CA SER A 153 -7.79 5.12 -11.61
C SER A 153 -9.22 4.70 -11.35
N ASP A 154 -9.38 3.57 -10.70
CA ASP A 154 -10.63 3.02 -10.24
C ASP A 154 -10.46 2.43 -8.83
N TYR A 155 -11.51 1.86 -8.26
CA TYR A 155 -11.46 1.27 -6.93
C TYR A 155 -12.28 -0.02 -6.84
N VAL A 156 -11.86 -0.87 -5.89
CA VAL A 156 -12.54 -2.10 -5.49
C VAL A 156 -12.79 -2.03 -3.99
N GLU A 157 -14.03 -2.20 -3.59
CA GLU A 157 -14.39 -2.24 -2.18
C GLU A 157 -14.23 -3.64 -1.59
N PHE A 158 -13.64 -3.72 -0.39
CA PHE A 158 -13.51 -4.98 0.33
C PHE A 158 -13.83 -4.83 1.82
N ASP A 159 -14.29 -5.92 2.40
CA ASP A 159 -14.52 -6.02 3.84
C ASP A 159 -13.22 -6.40 4.56
N VAL A 160 -12.94 -5.74 5.69
CA VAL A 160 -11.74 -6.04 6.47
C VAL A 160 -12.00 -7.24 7.36
N LYS A 161 -11.29 -8.33 7.12
CA LYS A 161 -11.31 -9.52 7.98
C LYS A 161 -10.66 -9.21 9.34
N LYS A 162 -11.06 -9.90 10.39
CA LYS A 162 -10.36 -9.81 11.69
C LYS A 162 -8.93 -10.33 11.53
N ARG A 163 -7.95 -9.64 12.13
CA ARG A 163 -6.57 -10.11 12.14
C ARG A 163 -6.48 -11.47 12.83
N VAL A 164 -5.83 -12.43 12.20
CA VAL A 164 -5.70 -13.79 12.72
C VAL A 164 -4.56 -13.86 13.74
N HIS A 165 -3.45 -13.11 13.49
CA HIS A 165 -2.27 -13.11 14.35
C HIS A 165 -1.68 -11.69 14.48
N GLY A 166 -1.06 -11.40 15.63
CA GLY A 166 -0.32 -10.18 15.92
C GLY A 166 -1.17 -8.99 16.39
N ASP A 167 -0.52 -8.07 17.11
CA ASP A 167 -1.14 -6.85 17.64
C ASP A 167 -0.98 -5.69 16.66
N SER A 168 -1.93 -4.75 16.71
CA SER A 168 -1.84 -3.52 15.92
C SER A 168 -0.70 -2.64 16.43
N LYS A 169 0.33 -2.43 15.61
CA LYS A 169 1.43 -1.51 15.91
C LYS A 169 1.06 -0.02 15.69
N PHE A 170 -0.18 0.28 15.31
CA PHE A 170 -0.64 1.64 15.10
C PHE A 170 -0.93 2.35 16.43
N SER A 171 -0.03 3.26 16.81
CA SER A 171 -0.23 4.20 17.92
C SER A 171 -0.60 5.60 17.39
N PHE A 172 -1.10 6.49 18.26
CA PHE A 172 -1.32 7.90 17.92
C PHE A 172 -0.05 8.57 17.39
N LEU A 173 1.11 8.19 17.91
CA LEU A 173 2.41 8.69 17.48
C LEU A 173 2.73 8.28 16.02
N SER A 174 2.37 7.06 15.64
CA SER A 174 2.58 6.58 14.25
C SER A 174 1.65 7.29 13.25
N LEU A 175 0.43 7.65 13.65
CA LEU A 175 -0.47 8.46 12.83
C LEU A 175 0.06 9.89 12.64
N PHE A 176 0.60 10.50 13.71
CA PHE A 176 1.21 11.82 13.63
C PHE A 176 2.46 11.82 12.73
N LYS A 177 3.30 10.78 12.86
CA LYS A 177 4.47 10.60 12.00
C LYS A 177 4.07 10.44 10.53
N LEU A 178 3.06 9.65 10.24
CA LEU A 178 2.53 9.47 8.88
C LEU A 178 1.99 10.78 8.29
N ALA A 179 1.30 11.60 9.11
CA ALA A 179 0.82 12.91 8.71
C ALA A 179 1.99 13.87 8.41
N ALA A 180 3.00 13.91 9.28
CA ALA A 180 4.18 14.73 9.08
C ALA A 180 4.95 14.33 7.81
N GLU A 181 5.14 13.03 7.56
CA GLU A 181 5.74 12.51 6.34
C GLU A 181 4.95 12.90 5.08
N GLY A 182 3.61 12.79 5.12
CA GLY A 182 2.75 13.20 4.02
C GLY A 182 2.83 14.70 3.73
N ILE A 183 2.81 15.54 4.77
CA ILE A 183 2.89 17.00 4.63
C ILE A 183 4.26 17.42 4.07
N THR A 184 5.35 16.90 4.62
CA THR A 184 6.71 17.27 4.19
C THR A 184 7.03 16.77 2.79
N SER A 185 6.41 15.70 2.33
CA SER A 185 6.64 15.13 1.00
C SER A 185 5.82 15.81 -0.11
N PHE A 186 4.62 16.34 0.21
CA PHE A 186 3.68 16.84 -0.82
C PHE A 186 3.24 18.28 -0.63
N SER A 187 3.60 18.95 0.46
CA SER A 187 3.17 20.31 0.70
C SER A 187 4.34 21.26 0.89
N VAL A 188 4.37 22.30 0.07
CA VAL A 188 5.23 23.48 0.28
C VAL A 188 4.55 24.53 1.17
N ARG A 189 3.29 24.33 1.56
CA ARG A 189 2.52 25.29 2.38
C ARG A 189 3.09 25.53 3.79
N PRO A 190 3.67 24.54 4.49
CA PRO A 190 4.31 24.79 5.78
C PRO A 190 5.59 25.64 5.68
N LEU A 191 6.14 25.81 4.46
CA LEU A 191 7.37 26.57 4.21
C LEU A 191 7.07 27.99 3.71
N ARG A 192 5.80 28.34 3.55
CA ARG A 192 5.29 29.68 3.19
C ARG A 192 4.59 30.34 4.35
#